data_feea3bebc2477f6e938a4df00710a213
#
_entry.id   feea3bebc2477f6e938a4df00710a213
#
_cell.length_a   1.000
_cell.length_b   1.000
_cell.length_c   1.000
_cell.angle_alpha   90.00
_cell.angle_beta   90.00
_cell.angle_gamma   90.00
#
_symmetry.space_group_name_H-M   'P 1'
#
loop_
_entity.id
_entity.type
_entity.pdbx_description
1 polymer ?
#
loop_
_entity_poly.entity_id
_entity_poly.type
_entity_poly.pdbx_seq_one_letter_code
_entity_poly.pdbx_strand_id
1 'polypeptide(L)'
;MLNSELLARRVDEEWTQSIEGKLADYVRIPNKSSLFDPDWEANGHMDRAAALLSDWARSQPVQGLTVEVLRLPGRTPVIYAEVPGTAEGRVLLYGHF
;
A
#
# COMPACT_ATOMS: atom_id res chain seq x y z
N MET A 1 9.19 -24.89 6.32
CA MET A 1 8.35 -24.53 7.49
C MET A 1 8.70 -23.15 7.97
N LEU A 2 7.71 -22.35 8.29
CA LEU A 2 7.95 -21.00 8.82
C LEU A 2 8.48 -21.09 10.26
N ASN A 3 9.54 -20.30 10.54
CA ASN A 3 10.03 -20.13 11.90
C ASN A 3 9.28 -18.93 12.53
N SER A 4 8.41 -19.22 13.50
CA SER A 4 7.54 -18.21 14.10
C SER A 4 8.30 -17.12 14.87
N GLU A 5 9.41 -17.46 15.51
CA GLU A 5 10.24 -16.50 16.24
C GLU A 5 10.96 -15.53 15.27
N LEU A 6 11.49 -16.08 14.18
CA LEU A 6 12.11 -15.28 13.14
C LEU A 6 11.09 -14.37 12.45
N LEU A 7 9.90 -14.89 12.20
CA LEU A 7 8.80 -14.11 11.60
C LEU A 7 8.36 -12.96 12.52
N ALA A 8 8.16 -13.25 13.81
CA ALA A 8 7.78 -12.22 14.78
C ALA A 8 8.84 -11.11 14.86
N ARG A 9 10.12 -11.48 14.94
CA ARG A 9 11.21 -10.52 14.93
C ARG A 9 11.22 -9.66 13.66
N ARG A 10 11.02 -10.27 12.50
CA ARG A 10 10.97 -9.55 11.24
C ARG A 10 9.81 -8.57 11.17
N VAL A 11 8.66 -8.96 11.68
CA VAL A 11 7.48 -8.07 11.78
C VAL A 11 7.77 -6.88 12.68
N ASP A 12 8.36 -7.10 13.86
CA ASP A 12 8.72 -6.02 14.79
C ASP A 12 9.73 -5.04 14.17
N GLU A 13 10.73 -5.57 13.48
CA GLU A 13 11.75 -4.76 12.79
C GLU A 13 11.13 -3.91 11.69
N GLU A 14 10.32 -4.50 10.83
CA GLU A 14 9.63 -3.77 9.76
C GLU A 14 8.67 -2.72 10.30
N TRP A 15 7.93 -3.06 11.34
CA TRP A 15 7.04 -2.10 11.99
C TRP A 15 7.81 -0.87 12.48
N THR A 16 8.85 -1.09 13.26
CA THR A 16 9.61 -0.03 13.91
C THR A 16 10.44 0.80 12.93
N GLN A 17 11.07 0.15 11.95
CA GLN A 17 12.02 0.80 11.05
C GLN A 17 11.40 1.38 9.79
N SER A 18 10.24 0.88 9.38
CA SER A 18 9.63 1.23 8.10
C SER A 18 8.16 1.63 8.21
N ILE A 19 7.31 0.76 8.74
CA ILE A 19 5.86 0.91 8.65
C ILE A 19 5.35 2.07 9.51
N GLU A 20 5.77 2.17 10.77
CA GLU A 20 5.27 3.18 11.71
C GLU A 20 5.49 4.60 11.20
N GLY A 21 6.69 4.90 10.70
CA GLY A 21 7.01 6.22 10.14
C GLY A 21 6.19 6.55 8.90
N LYS A 22 6.01 5.59 8.00
CA LYS A 22 5.19 5.77 6.79
C LYS A 22 3.70 5.92 7.12
N LEU A 23 3.23 5.19 8.11
CA LEU A 23 1.85 5.32 8.58
C LEU A 23 1.60 6.71 9.17
N ALA A 24 2.56 7.26 9.92
CA ALA A 24 2.49 8.62 10.42
C ALA A 24 2.45 9.65 9.27
N ASP A 25 3.28 9.48 8.25
CA ASP A 25 3.26 10.33 7.04
C ASP A 25 1.91 10.25 6.31
N TYR A 26 1.37 9.06 6.19
CA TYR A 26 0.06 8.84 5.58
C TYR A 26 -1.06 9.56 6.35
N VAL A 27 -1.09 9.44 7.66
CA VAL A 27 -2.10 10.09 8.52
C VAL A 27 -2.05 11.62 8.42
N ARG A 28 -0.90 12.21 8.12
CA ARG A 28 -0.76 13.66 7.90
C ARG A 28 -1.43 14.16 6.62
N ILE A 29 -1.69 13.29 5.65
CA ILE A 29 -2.41 13.66 4.44
C ILE A 29 -3.90 13.73 4.78
N PRO A 30 -4.57 14.90 4.64
CA PRO A 30 -5.98 15.05 5.02
C PRO A 30 -6.90 14.44 3.96
N ASN A 31 -6.64 13.19 3.60
CA ASN A 31 -7.40 12.43 2.62
C ASN A 31 -8.68 11.87 3.25
N LYS A 32 -9.78 11.98 2.55
CA LYS A 32 -11.08 11.46 2.96
C LYS A 32 -11.68 10.61 1.84
N SER A 33 -12.60 9.73 2.22
CA SER A 33 -13.45 9.04 1.24
C SER A 33 -14.15 10.03 0.31
N SER A 34 -14.23 9.69 -0.96
CA SER A 34 -14.95 10.48 -1.97
C SER A 34 -16.42 10.74 -1.61
N LEU A 35 -17.01 9.91 -0.74
CA LEU A 35 -18.37 10.11 -0.23
C LEU A 35 -18.48 11.34 0.69
N PHE A 36 -17.39 11.73 1.34
CA PHE A 36 -17.34 12.83 2.30
C PHE A 36 -16.55 14.04 1.80
N ASP A 37 -15.94 13.94 0.63
CA ASP A 37 -15.14 14.99 0.02
C ASP A 37 -15.50 15.13 -1.46
N PRO A 38 -16.41 16.06 -1.81
CA PRO A 38 -16.80 16.27 -3.21
C PRO A 38 -15.65 16.79 -4.07
N ASP A 39 -14.62 17.39 -3.47
CA ASP A 39 -13.46 17.96 -4.17
C ASP A 39 -12.25 17.00 -4.19
N TRP A 40 -12.45 15.73 -3.94
CA TRP A 40 -11.38 14.75 -3.80
C TRP A 40 -10.44 14.68 -5.00
N GLU A 41 -10.94 14.90 -6.21
CA GLU A 41 -10.08 14.95 -7.40
C GLU A 41 -9.26 16.25 -7.45
N ALA A 42 -9.89 17.38 -7.15
CA ALA A 42 -9.27 18.70 -7.27
C ALA A 42 -8.22 18.98 -6.19
N ASN A 43 -8.42 18.51 -4.96
CA ASN A 43 -7.51 18.82 -3.85
C ASN A 43 -6.21 17.99 -3.87
N GLY A 44 -6.16 16.87 -4.59
CA GLY A 44 -4.96 16.05 -4.78
C GLY A 44 -4.56 15.20 -3.56
N HIS A 45 -5.34 15.15 -2.50
CA HIS A 45 -5.01 14.36 -1.31
C HIS A 45 -5.00 12.86 -1.60
N MET A 46 -5.97 12.39 -2.38
CA MET A 46 -6.05 10.99 -2.79
C MET A 46 -4.82 10.58 -3.61
N ASP A 47 -4.39 11.42 -4.53
CA ASP A 47 -3.20 11.18 -5.35
C ASP A 47 -1.93 11.15 -4.51
N ARG A 48 -1.81 12.04 -3.53
CA ARG A 48 -0.66 12.04 -2.61
C ARG A 48 -0.62 10.79 -1.75
N ALA A 49 -1.78 10.34 -1.25
CA ALA A 49 -1.88 9.11 -0.49
C ALA A 49 -1.49 7.89 -1.36
N ALA A 50 -2.02 7.81 -2.57
CA ALA A 50 -1.69 6.74 -3.52
C ALA A 50 -0.19 6.74 -3.86
N ALA A 51 0.42 7.89 -4.09
CA ALA A 51 1.84 8.02 -4.37
C ALA A 51 2.69 7.55 -3.19
N LEU A 52 2.39 8.01 -1.98
CA LEU A 52 3.13 7.63 -0.77
C LEU A 52 3.13 6.11 -0.57
N LEU A 53 1.98 5.48 -0.68
CA LEU A 53 1.84 4.04 -0.45
C LEU A 53 2.44 3.22 -1.59
N SER A 54 2.24 3.62 -2.84
CA SER A 54 2.80 2.91 -3.99
C SER A 54 4.33 3.03 -4.06
N ASP A 55 4.89 4.18 -3.72
CA ASP A 55 6.33 4.38 -3.67
C ASP A 55 6.97 3.55 -2.55
N TRP A 56 6.32 3.49 -1.38
CA TRP A 56 6.76 2.60 -0.30
C TRP A 56 6.74 1.14 -0.74
N ALA A 57 5.67 0.69 -1.39
CA ALA A 57 5.54 -0.67 -1.89
C ALA A 57 6.65 -1.00 -2.90
N ARG A 58 6.93 -0.10 -3.86
CA ARG A 58 7.99 -0.29 -4.85
C ARG A 58 9.39 -0.34 -4.25
N SER A 59 9.58 0.31 -3.09
CA SER A 59 10.87 0.30 -2.40
C SER A 59 11.14 -0.99 -1.63
N GLN A 60 10.17 -1.89 -1.52
CA GLN A 60 10.35 -3.13 -0.79
C GLN A 60 11.25 -4.11 -1.56
N PRO A 61 12.21 -4.77 -0.87
CA PRO A 61 13.13 -5.72 -1.50
C PRO A 61 12.47 -7.08 -1.72
N VAL A 62 11.40 -7.12 -2.51
CA VAL A 62 10.67 -8.34 -2.84
C VAL A 62 10.91 -8.68 -4.31
N GLN A 63 11.52 -9.82 -4.55
CA GLN A 63 11.84 -10.26 -5.90
C GLN A 63 10.57 -10.49 -6.72
N GLY A 64 10.53 -9.91 -7.91
CA GLY A 64 9.42 -10.06 -8.85
C GLY A 64 8.20 -9.18 -8.51
N LEU A 65 8.27 -8.35 -7.48
CA LEU A 65 7.19 -7.42 -7.13
C LEU A 65 6.95 -6.41 -8.24
N THR A 66 5.70 -6.29 -8.67
CA THR A 66 5.21 -5.22 -9.52
C THR A 66 4.15 -4.41 -8.79
N VAL A 67 4.17 -3.10 -8.95
CA VAL A 67 3.21 -2.19 -8.32
C VAL A 67 2.68 -1.23 -9.37
N GLU A 68 1.36 -1.17 -9.50
CA GLU A 68 0.67 -0.27 -10.41
C GLU A 68 -0.39 0.54 -9.67
N VAL A 69 -0.56 1.79 -10.06
CA VAL A 69 -1.70 2.61 -9.63
C VAL A 69 -2.69 2.65 -10.77
N LEU A 70 -3.83 1.97 -10.59
CA LEU A 70 -4.89 1.88 -11.58
C LEU A 70 -5.87 3.03 -11.39
N ARG A 71 -6.16 3.73 -12.49
CA ARG A 71 -7.06 4.90 -12.50
C ARG A 71 -8.12 4.75 -13.57
N LEU A 72 -9.35 5.02 -13.18
CA LEU A 72 -10.49 5.16 -14.11
C LEU A 72 -11.11 6.54 -13.91
N PRO A 73 -11.60 7.18 -14.99
CA PRO A 73 -12.26 8.49 -14.87
C PRO A 73 -13.41 8.48 -13.86
N GLY A 74 -13.40 9.46 -12.94
CA GLY A 74 -14.44 9.59 -11.91
C GLY A 74 -14.38 8.55 -10.79
N ARG A 75 -13.36 7.71 -10.76
CA ARG A 75 -13.14 6.69 -9.73
C ARG A 75 -11.88 6.97 -8.93
N THR A 76 -11.91 6.59 -7.66
CA THR A 76 -10.73 6.64 -6.80
C THR A 76 -9.69 5.61 -7.25
N PRO A 77 -8.38 5.90 -7.06
CA PRO A 77 -7.32 5.01 -7.54
C PRO A 77 -7.27 3.69 -6.76
N VAL A 78 -6.76 2.65 -7.40
CA VAL A 78 -6.46 1.36 -6.81
C VAL A 78 -4.96 1.11 -6.94
N ILE A 79 -4.31 0.76 -5.85
CA ILE A 79 -2.93 0.28 -5.87
C ILE A 79 -2.97 -1.24 -6.03
N TYR A 80 -2.41 -1.73 -7.12
CA TYR A 80 -2.33 -3.15 -7.41
C TYR A 80 -0.88 -3.62 -7.34
N ALA A 81 -0.62 -4.57 -6.46
CA ALA A 81 0.69 -5.16 -6.30
C ALA A 81 0.61 -6.67 -6.52
N GLU A 82 1.57 -7.22 -7.23
CA GLU A 82 1.64 -8.63 -7.54
C GLU A 82 3.06 -9.17 -7.34
N VAL A 83 3.15 -10.35 -6.75
CA VAL A 83 4.38 -11.13 -6.64
C VAL A 83 4.11 -12.49 -7.27
N PRO A 84 4.85 -12.89 -8.32
CA PRO A 84 4.67 -14.21 -8.91
C PRO A 84 5.13 -15.30 -7.96
N GLY A 85 4.34 -16.38 -7.89
CA GLY A 85 4.69 -17.58 -7.14
C GLY A 85 5.18 -18.69 -8.06
N THR A 86 5.63 -19.78 -7.46
CA THR A 86 6.10 -20.99 -8.16
C THR A 86 5.12 -22.16 -8.05
N ALA A 87 4.15 -22.08 -7.15
CA ALA A 87 3.09 -23.06 -6.97
C ALA A 87 1.81 -22.65 -7.71
N GLU A 88 0.93 -23.60 -7.92
CA GLU A 88 -0.40 -23.32 -8.46
C GLU A 88 -1.26 -22.58 -7.44
N GLY A 89 -2.17 -21.77 -7.98
CA GLY A 89 -3.09 -20.97 -7.18
C GLY A 89 -2.64 -19.55 -6.96
N ARG A 90 -3.56 -18.75 -6.41
CA ARG A 90 -3.33 -17.33 -6.11
C ARG A 90 -3.94 -16.99 -4.76
N VAL A 91 -3.30 -16.07 -4.05
CA VAL A 91 -3.83 -15.47 -2.83
C VAL A 91 -4.07 -14.00 -3.08
N LEU A 92 -5.28 -13.54 -2.85
CA LEU A 92 -5.65 -12.13 -2.96
C LEU A 92 -5.81 -11.54 -1.56
N LEU A 93 -5.08 -10.45 -1.31
CA LEU A 93 -5.23 -9.63 -0.12
C LEU A 93 -5.86 -8.30 -0.50
N TYR A 94 -6.81 -7.84 0.27
CA TYR A 94 -7.52 -6.59 0.02
C TYR A 94 -7.51 -5.70 1.25
N GLY A 95 -7.31 -4.40 1.05
CA GLY A 95 -7.34 -3.41 2.10
C GLY A 95 -7.73 -2.03 1.57
N HIS A 96 -8.14 -1.14 2.45
CA HIS A 96 -8.43 0.26 2.16
C HIS A 96 -7.26 1.18 2.50
N PHE A 97 -7.21 2.30 1.75
CA PHE A 97 -6.37 3.43 2.13
C PHE A 97 -7.12 4.76 2.00
#